data_5fc4917ddcfa80014082287c3b7f3a26
#
_entry.id   5fc4917ddcfa80014082287c3b7f3a26
#
_cell.length_a   1.000
_cell.length_b   1.000
_cell.length_c   1.000
_cell.angle_alpha   90.00
_cell.angle_beta   90.00
_cell.angle_gamma   90.00
#
_symmetry.space_group_name_H-M   'P 1'
#
loop_
_entity.id
_entity.type
_entity.pdbx_description
1 polymer ?
#
loop_
_entity_poly.entity_id
_entity_poly.type
_entity_poly.pdbx_seq_one_letter_code
_entity_poly.pdbx_strand_id
1 'polypeptide(L)'
;MDNKSKKVGFIGLGAMGFGMACNIVKSGVPTTVYDIDEKKVRAVADRGAMASASIASLARNSDVVITILPDEGAVEKVYLGQGGLVEAVKNGSILIDMGTTSTGLLDKISKQVENKGIKLLGAPVSGGAIGAEEATLTIMVGGDRDAFDKCQGILQTMGKKVVYAGPLGSATVVKLVNNLLLFVKCAAIAEGFVLGVKAGVSTDVLYDLITSSSGTDWALETIFSRYAFRGKFTPPSFALAGVLKDLGLARKMAKELDVSTVLADLSYELFEKAVDAGKGEMDFSAILSLLEEQAGVKVRFGDL
;
A
#
# COMPACT_ATOMS: atom_id res chain seq x y z
N MET A 1 -22.80 -5.11 -15.09
CA MET A 1 -22.06 -5.88 -16.11
C MET A 1 -21.59 -7.19 -15.48
N ASP A 2 -21.65 -8.28 -16.22
CA ASP A 2 -21.27 -9.60 -15.66
C ASP A 2 -19.74 -9.69 -15.50
N ASN A 3 -19.25 -9.54 -14.28
CA ASN A 3 -17.82 -9.64 -13.96
C ASN A 3 -17.23 -11.03 -14.22
N LYS A 4 -18.08 -12.06 -14.29
CA LYS A 4 -17.66 -13.45 -14.48
C LYS A 4 -17.19 -13.77 -15.91
N SER A 5 -17.44 -12.87 -16.87
CA SER A 5 -16.99 -13.04 -18.25
C SER A 5 -15.55 -12.58 -18.48
N LYS A 6 -14.96 -11.76 -17.58
CA LYS A 6 -13.59 -11.24 -17.72
C LYS A 6 -12.57 -12.15 -17.04
N LYS A 7 -11.46 -12.38 -17.74
CA LYS A 7 -10.30 -13.10 -17.20
C LYS A 7 -9.35 -12.10 -16.54
N VAL A 8 -9.07 -12.31 -15.27
CA VAL A 8 -8.15 -11.48 -14.47
C VAL A 8 -6.80 -12.15 -14.35
N GLY A 9 -5.73 -11.43 -14.68
CA GLY A 9 -4.37 -11.75 -14.29
C GLY A 9 -3.99 -10.97 -13.04
N PHE A 10 -3.40 -11.61 -12.04
CA PHE A 10 -2.97 -10.94 -10.82
C PHE A 10 -1.49 -11.21 -10.55
N ILE A 11 -0.69 -10.16 -10.42
CA ILE A 11 0.77 -10.22 -10.24
C ILE A 11 1.17 -9.54 -8.93
N GLY A 12 1.93 -10.26 -8.11
CA GLY A 12 2.38 -9.81 -6.81
C GLY A 12 1.48 -10.34 -5.69
N LEU A 13 1.92 -11.42 -5.04
CA LEU A 13 1.21 -12.13 -3.96
C LEU A 13 1.87 -11.90 -2.59
N GLY A 14 2.38 -10.68 -2.37
CA GLY A 14 2.90 -10.23 -1.08
C GLY A 14 1.80 -10.10 -0.03
N ALA A 15 2.12 -9.44 1.09
CA ALA A 15 1.21 -9.27 2.24
C ALA A 15 -0.19 -8.73 1.87
N MET A 16 -0.25 -7.82 0.89
CA MET A 16 -1.51 -7.27 0.39
C MET A 16 -2.12 -8.14 -0.72
N GLY A 17 -1.32 -8.46 -1.75
CA GLY A 17 -1.81 -9.08 -2.97
C GLY A 17 -2.36 -10.49 -2.77
N PHE A 18 -1.87 -11.22 -1.79
CA PHE A 18 -2.37 -12.55 -1.46
C PHE A 18 -3.86 -12.52 -1.08
N GLY A 19 -4.23 -11.69 -0.11
CA GLY A 19 -5.62 -11.51 0.31
C GLY A 19 -6.51 -10.99 -0.82
N MET A 20 -6.01 -9.99 -1.57
CA MET A 20 -6.73 -9.40 -2.70
C MET A 20 -7.02 -10.44 -3.81
N ALA A 21 -6.02 -11.23 -4.21
CA ALA A 21 -6.19 -12.28 -5.21
C ALA A 21 -7.18 -13.37 -4.74
N CYS A 22 -7.09 -13.79 -3.48
CA CYS A 22 -8.03 -14.75 -2.89
C CYS A 22 -9.49 -14.23 -2.93
N ASN A 23 -9.71 -12.95 -2.67
CA ASN A 23 -11.03 -12.35 -2.71
C ASN A 23 -11.62 -12.32 -4.14
N ILE A 24 -10.78 -12.03 -5.15
CA ILE A 24 -11.22 -12.11 -6.56
C ILE A 24 -11.61 -13.55 -6.90
N VAL A 25 -10.78 -14.54 -6.54
CA VAL A 25 -11.07 -15.97 -6.77
C VAL A 25 -12.37 -16.37 -6.08
N LYS A 26 -12.54 -16.00 -4.82
CA LYS A 26 -13.76 -16.29 -4.02
C LYS A 26 -15.03 -15.72 -4.66
N SER A 27 -14.93 -14.61 -5.39
CA SER A 27 -16.08 -14.01 -6.11
C SER A 27 -16.49 -14.78 -7.37
N GLY A 28 -15.72 -15.80 -7.78
CA GLY A 28 -15.97 -16.62 -8.97
C GLY A 28 -15.46 -15.98 -10.27
N VAL A 29 -14.64 -14.95 -10.20
CA VAL A 29 -13.97 -14.35 -11.37
C VAL A 29 -12.81 -15.26 -11.81
N PRO A 30 -12.71 -15.70 -13.08
CA PRO A 30 -11.59 -16.48 -13.57
C PRO A 30 -10.27 -15.74 -13.39
N THR A 31 -9.40 -16.26 -12.51
CA THR A 31 -8.19 -15.54 -12.07
C THR A 31 -6.95 -16.40 -12.31
N THR A 32 -5.96 -15.81 -12.98
CA THR A 32 -4.61 -16.39 -13.16
C THR A 32 -3.62 -15.59 -12.34
N VAL A 33 -2.75 -16.24 -11.58
CA VAL A 33 -1.83 -15.57 -10.66
C VAL A 33 -0.37 -15.82 -11.00
N TYR A 34 0.49 -14.84 -10.69
CA TYR A 34 1.94 -14.93 -10.82
C TYR A 34 2.63 -14.17 -9.67
N ASP A 35 3.66 -14.78 -9.13
CA ASP A 35 4.63 -14.18 -8.21
C ASP A 35 5.99 -14.84 -8.44
N ILE A 36 7.08 -14.18 -8.07
CA ILE A 36 8.42 -14.76 -8.07
C ILE A 36 8.58 -15.88 -7.02
N ASP A 37 7.74 -15.86 -5.99
CA ASP A 37 7.65 -16.89 -4.96
C ASP A 37 6.57 -17.92 -5.34
N GLU A 38 7.02 -19.06 -5.87
CA GLU A 38 6.14 -20.16 -6.27
C GLU A 38 5.27 -20.70 -5.14
N LYS A 39 5.71 -20.60 -3.87
CA LYS A 39 4.90 -21.06 -2.73
C LYS A 39 3.63 -20.24 -2.59
N LYS A 40 3.73 -18.92 -2.80
CA LYS A 40 2.58 -18.02 -2.77
C LYS A 40 1.64 -18.27 -3.95
N VAL A 41 2.21 -18.54 -5.14
CA VAL A 41 1.42 -18.91 -6.33
C VAL A 41 0.60 -20.17 -6.05
N ARG A 42 1.23 -21.22 -5.53
CA ARG A 42 0.55 -22.49 -5.17
C ARG A 42 -0.55 -22.26 -4.13
N ALA A 43 -0.26 -21.48 -3.09
CA ALA A 43 -1.23 -21.21 -2.03
C ALA A 43 -2.50 -20.49 -2.51
N VAL A 44 -2.43 -19.66 -3.55
CA VAL A 44 -3.62 -19.05 -4.19
C VAL A 44 -4.24 -20.00 -5.20
N ALA A 45 -3.45 -20.81 -5.92
CA ALA A 45 -3.96 -21.83 -6.85
C ALA A 45 -4.80 -22.90 -6.12
N ASP A 46 -4.38 -23.31 -4.91
CA ASP A 46 -5.14 -24.24 -4.06
C ASP A 46 -6.52 -23.67 -3.64
N ARG A 47 -6.73 -22.36 -3.81
CA ARG A 47 -8.02 -21.67 -3.57
C ARG A 47 -8.84 -21.46 -4.86
N GLY A 48 -8.38 -22.00 -6.00
CA GLY A 48 -9.11 -21.99 -7.25
C GLY A 48 -8.59 -21.03 -8.33
N ALA A 49 -7.44 -20.38 -8.13
CA ALA A 49 -6.77 -19.63 -9.20
C ALA A 49 -6.00 -20.56 -10.14
N MET A 50 -5.70 -20.08 -11.34
CA MET A 50 -4.74 -20.71 -12.24
C MET A 50 -3.33 -20.15 -11.99
N ALA A 51 -2.34 -21.02 -11.86
CA ALA A 51 -0.94 -20.61 -11.81
C ALA A 51 -0.40 -20.30 -13.20
N SER A 52 0.34 -19.21 -13.35
CA SER A 52 1.05 -18.88 -14.59
C SER A 52 2.56 -19.11 -14.44
N ALA A 53 3.18 -19.64 -15.49
CA ALA A 53 4.63 -19.83 -15.53
C ALA A 53 5.42 -18.55 -15.83
N SER A 54 4.75 -17.49 -16.33
CA SER A 54 5.40 -16.22 -16.65
C SER A 54 4.42 -15.07 -16.74
N ILE A 55 4.94 -13.84 -16.59
CA ILE A 55 4.18 -12.59 -16.79
C ILE A 55 3.54 -12.57 -18.20
N ALA A 56 4.33 -12.91 -19.23
CA ALA A 56 3.86 -12.89 -20.59
C ALA A 56 2.71 -13.89 -20.86
N SER A 57 2.76 -15.08 -20.24
CA SER A 57 1.67 -16.08 -20.37
C SER A 57 0.40 -15.59 -19.68
N LEU A 58 0.53 -15.03 -18.47
CA LEU A 58 -0.59 -14.44 -17.74
C LEU A 58 -1.21 -13.30 -18.54
N ALA A 59 -0.40 -12.37 -19.04
CA ALA A 59 -0.86 -11.19 -19.78
C ALA A 59 -1.64 -11.53 -21.04
N ARG A 60 -1.14 -12.49 -21.86
CA ARG A 60 -1.82 -12.94 -23.07
C ARG A 60 -3.18 -13.56 -22.83
N ASN A 61 -3.41 -14.11 -21.65
CA ASN A 61 -4.64 -14.82 -21.31
C ASN A 61 -5.61 -13.98 -20.45
N SER A 62 -5.29 -12.73 -20.17
CA SER A 62 -6.09 -11.86 -19.31
C SER A 62 -6.71 -10.70 -20.08
N ASP A 63 -7.90 -10.28 -19.68
CA ASP A 63 -8.57 -9.07 -20.17
C ASP A 63 -8.29 -7.87 -19.26
N VAL A 64 -8.07 -8.16 -17.97
CA VAL A 64 -7.66 -7.20 -16.96
C VAL A 64 -6.42 -7.76 -16.25
N VAL A 65 -5.35 -6.99 -16.14
CA VAL A 65 -4.17 -7.38 -15.36
C VAL A 65 -4.01 -6.43 -14.18
N ILE A 66 -3.97 -7.00 -13.00
CA ILE A 66 -3.79 -6.28 -11.73
C ILE A 66 -2.39 -6.56 -11.22
N THR A 67 -1.70 -5.50 -10.79
CA THR A 67 -0.39 -5.62 -10.13
C THR A 67 -0.42 -4.96 -8.76
N ILE A 68 0.28 -5.55 -7.80
CA ILE A 68 0.62 -4.90 -6.54
C ILE A 68 2.04 -5.29 -6.15
N LEU A 69 2.98 -4.37 -6.36
CA LEU A 69 4.41 -4.62 -6.33
C LEU A 69 5.08 -3.76 -5.25
N PRO A 70 6.23 -4.20 -4.71
CA PRO A 70 6.84 -3.55 -3.55
C PRO A 70 7.42 -2.16 -3.83
N ASP A 71 7.97 -1.96 -5.02
CA ASP A 71 8.71 -0.74 -5.38
C ASP A 71 8.65 -0.44 -6.88
N GLU A 72 9.14 0.74 -7.27
CA GLU A 72 9.16 1.20 -8.66
C GLU A 72 10.05 0.33 -9.57
N GLY A 73 11.14 -0.24 -9.05
CA GLY A 73 12.01 -1.13 -9.82
C GLY A 73 11.28 -2.42 -10.21
N ALA A 74 10.50 -2.99 -9.30
CA ALA A 74 9.65 -4.14 -9.59
C ALA A 74 8.54 -3.78 -10.59
N VAL A 75 7.91 -2.60 -10.47
CA VAL A 75 6.91 -2.10 -11.42
C VAL A 75 7.55 -1.93 -12.80
N GLU A 76 8.68 -1.25 -12.90
CA GLU A 76 9.37 -1.04 -14.17
C GLU A 76 9.74 -2.38 -14.84
N LYS A 77 10.27 -3.32 -14.08
CA LYS A 77 10.62 -4.66 -14.57
C LYS A 77 9.40 -5.45 -15.07
N VAL A 78 8.29 -5.43 -14.32
CA VAL A 78 7.07 -6.17 -14.66
C VAL A 78 6.35 -5.55 -15.87
N TYR A 79 6.32 -4.23 -15.95
CA TYR A 79 5.63 -3.53 -17.04
C TYR A 79 6.49 -3.37 -18.29
N LEU A 80 7.74 -2.90 -18.15
CA LEU A 80 8.60 -2.45 -19.24
C LEU A 80 9.77 -3.39 -19.54
N GLY A 81 10.01 -4.40 -18.69
CA GLY A 81 11.08 -5.39 -18.91
C GLY A 81 10.80 -6.30 -20.09
N GLN A 82 11.80 -7.03 -20.53
CA GLN A 82 11.67 -8.02 -21.61
C GLN A 82 10.60 -9.08 -21.25
N GLY A 83 9.62 -9.29 -22.12
CA GLY A 83 8.48 -10.16 -21.87
C GLY A 83 7.51 -9.63 -20.82
N GLY A 84 7.59 -8.34 -20.49
CA GLY A 84 6.74 -7.64 -19.54
C GLY A 84 5.33 -7.37 -20.08
N LEU A 85 4.52 -6.69 -19.27
CA LEU A 85 3.12 -6.46 -19.57
C LEU A 85 2.90 -5.66 -20.83
N VAL A 86 3.67 -4.59 -21.06
CA VAL A 86 3.54 -3.73 -22.25
C VAL A 86 3.73 -4.49 -23.56
N GLU A 87 4.62 -5.49 -23.56
CA GLU A 87 4.85 -6.33 -24.76
C GLU A 87 3.76 -7.40 -24.92
N ALA A 88 3.32 -7.98 -23.82
CA ALA A 88 2.59 -9.24 -23.81
C ALA A 88 1.05 -9.12 -23.73
N VAL A 89 0.51 -8.02 -23.19
CA VAL A 89 -0.95 -7.87 -23.06
C VAL A 89 -1.63 -7.70 -24.40
N LYS A 90 -2.87 -8.17 -24.48
CA LYS A 90 -3.71 -8.02 -25.66
C LYS A 90 -4.09 -6.55 -25.89
N ASN A 91 -4.31 -6.21 -27.15
CA ASN A 91 -4.93 -4.93 -27.48
C ASN A 91 -6.31 -4.80 -26.79
N GLY A 92 -6.58 -3.63 -26.23
CA GLY A 92 -7.83 -3.35 -25.52
C GLY A 92 -7.91 -3.88 -24.08
N SER A 93 -6.86 -4.53 -23.58
CA SER A 93 -6.78 -4.92 -22.15
C SER A 93 -6.73 -3.72 -21.23
N ILE A 94 -7.08 -3.94 -19.95
CA ILE A 94 -6.95 -2.93 -18.90
C ILE A 94 -5.85 -3.38 -17.93
N LEU A 95 -4.90 -2.51 -17.68
CA LEU A 95 -3.85 -2.68 -16.67
C LEU A 95 -4.22 -1.86 -15.43
N ILE A 96 -4.09 -2.45 -14.25
CA ILE A 96 -4.40 -1.79 -12.97
C ILE A 96 -3.20 -1.95 -12.05
N ASP A 97 -2.50 -0.86 -11.78
CA ASP A 97 -1.45 -0.85 -10.77
C ASP A 97 -2.03 -0.44 -9.41
N MET A 98 -1.98 -1.36 -8.45
CA MET A 98 -2.52 -1.15 -7.10
C MET A 98 -1.42 -0.87 -6.07
N GLY A 99 -0.17 -0.77 -6.52
CA GLY A 99 0.96 -0.31 -5.71
C GLY A 99 0.92 1.20 -5.46
N THR A 100 1.88 1.68 -4.66
CA THR A 100 2.17 3.11 -4.54
C THR A 100 3.31 3.44 -5.49
N THR A 101 2.95 3.82 -6.71
CA THR A 101 3.85 4.09 -7.84
C THR A 101 3.81 5.57 -8.19
N SER A 102 4.95 6.19 -8.51
CA SER A 102 5.00 7.62 -8.86
C SER A 102 4.17 7.92 -10.12
N THR A 103 3.67 9.15 -10.19
CA THR A 103 2.95 9.65 -11.36
C THR A 103 3.82 9.60 -12.62
N GLY A 104 5.12 9.90 -12.50
CA GLY A 104 6.05 9.85 -13.62
C GLY A 104 6.24 8.45 -14.21
N LEU A 105 6.30 7.40 -13.37
CA LEU A 105 6.39 6.03 -13.86
C LEU A 105 5.07 5.57 -14.50
N LEU A 106 3.93 5.92 -13.89
CA LEU A 106 2.61 5.64 -14.47
C LEU A 106 2.45 6.30 -15.86
N ASP A 107 2.89 7.55 -16.02
CA ASP A 107 2.88 8.26 -17.30
C ASP A 107 3.81 7.60 -18.32
N LYS A 108 5.01 7.17 -17.91
CA LYS A 108 5.95 6.43 -18.76
C LYS A 108 5.31 5.15 -19.30
N ILE A 109 4.65 4.38 -18.43
CA ILE A 109 3.96 3.14 -18.81
C ILE A 109 2.78 3.45 -19.73
N SER A 110 1.95 4.43 -19.40
CA SER A 110 0.77 4.81 -20.18
C SER A 110 1.11 5.15 -21.63
N LYS A 111 2.15 5.94 -21.85
CA LYS A 111 2.65 6.30 -23.19
C LYS A 111 3.06 5.07 -24.04
N GLN A 112 3.58 4.01 -23.40
CA GLN A 112 4.00 2.80 -24.11
C GLN A 112 2.83 1.93 -24.57
N VAL A 113 1.67 2.04 -23.92
CA VAL A 113 0.50 1.21 -24.20
C VAL A 113 -0.60 1.93 -24.99
N GLU A 114 -0.51 3.26 -25.11
CA GLU A 114 -1.55 4.10 -25.73
C GLU A 114 -1.91 3.63 -27.16
N ASN A 115 -0.91 3.38 -28.00
CA ASN A 115 -1.09 2.96 -29.39
C ASN A 115 -1.72 1.56 -29.57
N LYS A 116 -1.81 0.77 -28.49
CA LYS A 116 -2.42 -0.56 -28.47
C LYS A 116 -3.87 -0.55 -27.97
N GLY A 117 -4.45 0.62 -27.72
CA GLY A 117 -5.77 0.76 -27.11
C GLY A 117 -5.86 0.18 -25.68
N ILE A 118 -4.72 -0.07 -25.05
CA ILE A 118 -4.63 -0.54 -23.67
C ILE A 118 -4.83 0.63 -22.73
N LYS A 119 -5.62 0.44 -21.66
CA LYS A 119 -5.86 1.46 -20.65
C LYS A 119 -5.11 1.12 -19.36
N LEU A 120 -4.47 2.13 -18.77
CA LEU A 120 -3.81 2.02 -17.47
C LEU A 120 -4.62 2.76 -16.41
N LEU A 121 -4.89 2.08 -15.29
CA LEU A 121 -5.44 2.66 -14.07
C LEU A 121 -4.38 2.58 -12.97
N GLY A 122 -4.14 3.67 -12.27
CA GLY A 122 -3.45 3.69 -10.98
C GLY A 122 -4.49 3.54 -9.88
N ALA A 123 -4.40 2.48 -9.08
CA ALA A 123 -5.43 2.14 -8.10
C ALA A 123 -4.86 1.82 -6.71
N PRO A 124 -4.04 2.71 -6.11
CA PRO A 124 -3.48 2.48 -4.79
C PRO A 124 -4.55 2.26 -3.73
N VAL A 125 -4.17 1.49 -2.70
CA VAL A 125 -5.08 1.02 -1.66
C VAL A 125 -4.71 1.53 -0.27
N SER A 126 -5.70 1.56 0.62
CA SER A 126 -5.54 1.83 2.05
C SER A 126 -6.37 0.83 2.85
N GLY A 127 -5.84 0.37 4.01
CA GLY A 127 -6.48 -0.61 4.89
C GLY A 127 -5.55 -1.72 5.37
N GLY A 128 -4.29 -1.76 4.84
CA GLY A 128 -3.27 -2.73 5.24
C GLY A 128 -3.63 -4.18 4.88
N ALA A 129 -2.81 -5.12 5.35
CA ALA A 129 -2.97 -6.55 5.06
C ALA A 129 -4.32 -7.11 5.57
N ILE A 130 -4.78 -6.63 6.73
CA ILE A 130 -6.08 -7.02 7.28
C ILE A 130 -7.22 -6.60 6.34
N GLY A 131 -7.22 -5.35 5.87
CA GLY A 131 -8.22 -4.89 4.91
C GLY A 131 -8.16 -5.62 3.57
N ALA A 132 -6.97 -6.07 3.15
CA ALA A 132 -6.80 -6.89 1.95
C ALA A 132 -7.40 -8.29 2.12
N GLU A 133 -7.25 -8.90 3.28
CA GLU A 133 -7.81 -10.22 3.61
C GLU A 133 -9.34 -10.15 3.74
N GLU A 134 -9.84 -9.15 4.45
CA GLU A 134 -11.27 -8.96 4.75
C GLU A 134 -12.08 -8.31 3.61
N ALA A 135 -11.44 -7.95 2.48
CA ALA A 135 -12.07 -7.19 1.38
C ALA A 135 -12.64 -5.83 1.82
N THR A 136 -12.01 -5.18 2.79
CA THR A 136 -12.46 -3.89 3.35
C THR A 136 -11.62 -2.70 2.91
N LEU A 137 -10.75 -2.87 1.91
CA LEU A 137 -9.87 -1.81 1.42
C LEU A 137 -10.64 -0.58 0.94
N THR A 138 -10.04 0.58 1.14
CA THR A 138 -10.34 1.77 0.33
C THR A 138 -9.44 1.77 -0.89
N ILE A 139 -10.03 1.73 -2.07
CA ILE A 139 -9.35 1.71 -3.36
C ILE A 139 -9.58 3.04 -4.04
N MET A 140 -8.51 3.79 -4.29
CA MET A 140 -8.54 5.08 -4.97
C MET A 140 -8.15 4.84 -6.42
N VAL A 141 -8.98 5.24 -7.40
CA VAL A 141 -8.70 4.90 -8.81
C VAL A 141 -8.55 6.15 -9.64
N GLY A 142 -7.43 6.26 -10.34
CA GLY A 142 -7.16 7.31 -11.33
C GLY A 142 -6.87 6.71 -12.71
N GLY A 143 -7.35 7.37 -13.76
CA GLY A 143 -7.13 6.96 -15.14
C GLY A 143 -8.36 7.14 -16.02
N ASP A 144 -8.47 6.34 -17.07
CA ASP A 144 -9.59 6.37 -18.00
C ASP A 144 -10.91 6.00 -17.30
N ARG A 145 -11.91 6.86 -17.39
CA ARG A 145 -13.20 6.69 -16.70
C ARG A 145 -13.95 5.45 -17.17
N ASP A 146 -13.95 5.18 -18.46
CA ASP A 146 -14.65 4.01 -19.02
C ASP A 146 -13.97 2.70 -18.57
N ALA A 147 -12.63 2.69 -18.49
CA ALA A 147 -11.89 1.56 -17.95
C ALA A 147 -12.19 1.32 -16.47
N PHE A 148 -12.30 2.39 -15.67
CA PHE A 148 -12.73 2.30 -14.27
C PHE A 148 -14.13 1.69 -14.16
N ASP A 149 -15.12 2.21 -14.89
CA ASP A 149 -16.51 1.74 -14.84
C ASP A 149 -16.60 0.25 -15.25
N LYS A 150 -15.77 -0.19 -16.21
CA LYS A 150 -15.66 -1.61 -16.62
C LYS A 150 -15.02 -2.51 -15.57
N CYS A 151 -14.17 -1.98 -14.68
CA CYS A 151 -13.44 -2.76 -13.67
C CYS A 151 -14.02 -2.61 -12.26
N GLN A 152 -14.99 -1.71 -12.05
CA GLN A 152 -15.53 -1.40 -10.73
C GLN A 152 -15.98 -2.64 -9.95
N GLY A 153 -16.67 -3.56 -10.60
CA GLY A 153 -17.14 -4.77 -9.94
C GLY A 153 -16.00 -5.73 -9.54
N ILE A 154 -14.88 -5.76 -10.29
CA ILE A 154 -13.69 -6.53 -9.89
C ILE A 154 -13.04 -5.84 -8.68
N LEU A 155 -12.88 -4.53 -8.70
CA LEU A 155 -12.30 -3.77 -7.59
C LEU A 155 -13.12 -3.90 -6.31
N GLN A 156 -14.45 -3.95 -6.42
CA GLN A 156 -15.38 -4.16 -5.29
C GLN A 156 -15.24 -5.54 -4.62
N THR A 157 -14.62 -6.52 -5.27
CA THR A 157 -14.32 -7.81 -4.61
C THR A 157 -13.21 -7.70 -3.57
N MET A 158 -12.39 -6.65 -3.64
CA MET A 158 -11.22 -6.44 -2.78
C MET A 158 -11.40 -5.29 -1.78
N GLY A 159 -12.38 -4.43 -1.99
CA GLY A 159 -12.55 -3.24 -1.15
C GLY A 159 -13.99 -2.81 -0.96
N LYS A 160 -14.27 -2.33 0.24
CA LYS A 160 -15.58 -1.79 0.63
C LYS A 160 -15.84 -0.41 0.00
N LYS A 161 -14.78 0.37 -0.23
CA LYS A 161 -14.88 1.73 -0.79
C LYS A 161 -13.99 1.84 -2.03
N VAL A 162 -14.61 1.96 -3.20
CA VAL A 162 -13.91 2.13 -4.49
C VAL A 162 -14.30 3.48 -5.05
N VAL A 163 -13.32 4.39 -5.20
CA VAL A 163 -13.59 5.79 -5.56
C VAL A 163 -12.75 6.21 -6.76
N TYR A 164 -13.40 6.78 -7.76
CA TYR A 164 -12.71 7.43 -8.86
C TYR A 164 -12.18 8.79 -8.41
N ALA A 165 -10.86 8.96 -8.49
CA ALA A 165 -10.16 10.16 -8.03
C ALA A 165 -9.84 11.17 -9.15
N GLY A 166 -10.02 10.80 -10.42
CA GLY A 166 -9.70 11.67 -11.55
C GLY A 166 -8.78 11.02 -12.60
N PRO A 167 -8.08 11.79 -13.42
CA PRO A 167 -7.12 11.30 -14.41
C PRO A 167 -6.02 10.41 -13.82
N LEU A 168 -5.23 9.78 -14.68
CA LEU A 168 -4.08 8.96 -14.26
C LEU A 168 -3.14 9.79 -13.36
N GLY A 169 -2.70 9.20 -12.26
CA GLY A 169 -1.89 9.87 -11.24
C GLY A 169 -2.70 10.50 -10.09
N SER A 170 -3.97 10.90 -10.29
CA SER A 170 -4.78 11.54 -9.23
C SER A 170 -4.90 10.66 -7.98
N ALA A 171 -5.10 9.36 -8.16
CA ALA A 171 -5.19 8.42 -7.06
C ALA A 171 -3.86 8.28 -6.29
N THR A 172 -2.74 8.30 -7.01
CA THR A 172 -1.40 8.33 -6.41
C THR A 172 -1.21 9.58 -5.55
N VAL A 173 -1.59 10.75 -6.05
CA VAL A 173 -1.53 12.00 -5.28
C VAL A 173 -2.33 11.86 -3.98
N VAL A 174 -3.58 11.40 -4.04
CA VAL A 174 -4.42 11.19 -2.84
C VAL A 174 -3.74 10.20 -1.88
N LYS A 175 -3.17 9.11 -2.39
CA LYS A 175 -2.47 8.11 -1.57
C LYS A 175 -1.24 8.68 -0.90
N LEU A 176 -0.41 9.43 -1.61
CA LEU A 176 0.80 10.05 -1.07
C LEU A 176 0.48 11.10 0.00
N VAL A 177 -0.53 11.93 -0.22
CA VAL A 177 -1.01 12.91 0.78
C VAL A 177 -1.55 12.19 2.01
N ASN A 178 -2.37 11.13 1.84
CA ASN A 178 -2.86 10.33 2.96
C ASN A 178 -1.71 9.74 3.80
N ASN A 179 -0.70 9.16 3.14
CA ASN A 179 0.42 8.52 3.83
C ASN A 179 1.35 9.56 4.48
N LEU A 180 1.57 10.72 3.83
CA LEU A 180 2.27 11.84 4.44
C LEU A 180 1.61 12.26 5.78
N LEU A 181 0.28 12.48 5.75
CA LEU A 181 -0.46 12.84 6.96
C LEU A 181 -0.37 11.75 8.04
N LEU A 182 -0.50 10.47 7.64
CA LEU A 182 -0.40 9.34 8.57
C LEU A 182 0.96 9.29 9.26
N PHE A 183 2.05 9.36 8.49
CA PHE A 183 3.39 9.14 9.06
C PHE A 183 3.91 10.34 9.85
N VAL A 184 3.55 11.57 9.46
CA VAL A 184 3.80 12.77 10.28
C VAL A 184 3.11 12.65 11.64
N LYS A 185 1.86 12.20 11.66
CA LYS A 185 1.13 11.97 12.92
C LYS A 185 1.78 10.86 13.75
N CYS A 186 2.25 9.78 13.14
CA CYS A 186 2.95 8.71 13.86
C CYS A 186 4.24 9.21 14.56
N ALA A 187 5.00 10.07 13.89
CA ALA A 187 6.16 10.72 14.51
C ALA A 187 5.75 11.56 15.71
N ALA A 188 4.72 12.40 15.56
CA ALA A 188 4.21 13.27 16.63
C ALA A 188 3.65 12.47 17.81
N ILE A 189 2.93 11.36 17.56
CA ILE A 189 2.43 10.46 18.62
C ILE A 189 3.62 9.87 19.40
N ALA A 190 4.63 9.36 18.70
CA ALA A 190 5.79 8.75 19.34
C ALA A 190 6.54 9.75 20.22
N GLU A 191 6.80 10.98 19.75
CA GLU A 191 7.41 12.05 20.53
C GLU A 191 6.56 12.43 21.74
N GLY A 192 5.25 12.66 21.54
CA GLY A 192 4.34 13.07 22.60
C GLY A 192 4.24 12.04 23.73
N PHE A 193 4.12 10.76 23.40
CA PHE A 193 4.03 9.70 24.41
C PHE A 193 5.36 9.48 25.15
N VAL A 194 6.50 9.54 24.46
CA VAL A 194 7.82 9.48 25.11
C VAL A 194 8.01 10.66 26.07
N LEU A 195 7.62 11.88 25.66
CA LEU A 195 7.68 13.07 26.51
C LEU A 195 6.80 12.91 27.77
N GLY A 196 5.54 12.47 27.58
CA GLY A 196 4.61 12.31 28.70
C GLY A 196 5.05 11.25 29.70
N VAL A 197 5.55 10.10 29.24
CA VAL A 197 6.09 9.05 30.11
C VAL A 197 7.36 9.52 30.81
N LYS A 198 8.24 10.23 30.09
CA LYS A 198 9.44 10.83 30.74
C LYS A 198 9.11 11.86 31.82
N ALA A 199 7.96 12.54 31.66
CA ALA A 199 7.43 13.47 32.66
C ALA A 199 6.72 12.78 33.86
N GLY A 200 6.63 11.42 33.84
CA GLY A 200 6.08 10.64 34.94
C GLY A 200 4.59 10.26 34.80
N VAL A 201 3.98 10.44 33.62
CA VAL A 201 2.60 10.03 33.37
C VAL A 201 2.60 8.65 32.69
N SER A 202 1.79 7.71 33.18
CA SER A 202 1.71 6.38 32.56
C SER A 202 1.14 6.39 31.15
N THR A 203 1.53 5.40 30.35
CA THR A 203 1.01 5.23 28.97
C THR A 203 -0.51 5.08 28.96
N ASP A 204 -1.08 4.35 29.93
CA ASP A 204 -2.53 4.12 30.04
C ASP A 204 -3.29 5.43 30.27
N VAL A 205 -2.82 6.27 31.19
CA VAL A 205 -3.41 7.59 31.48
C VAL A 205 -3.30 8.53 30.29
N LEU A 206 -2.12 8.57 29.64
CA LEU A 206 -1.94 9.37 28.42
C LEU A 206 -2.90 8.93 27.32
N TYR A 207 -2.98 7.64 27.09
CA TYR A 207 -3.85 7.08 26.05
C TYR A 207 -5.32 7.40 26.31
N ASP A 208 -5.83 7.12 27.51
CA ASP A 208 -7.24 7.32 27.88
C ASP A 208 -7.64 8.80 27.74
N LEU A 209 -6.83 9.72 28.26
CA LEU A 209 -7.14 11.14 28.19
C LEU A 209 -6.97 11.73 26.79
N ILE A 210 -5.94 11.33 26.04
CA ILE A 210 -5.72 11.86 24.68
C ILE A 210 -6.77 11.33 23.70
N THR A 211 -7.17 10.05 23.81
CA THR A 211 -8.21 9.49 22.93
C THR A 211 -9.59 10.09 23.16
N SER A 212 -9.84 10.64 24.35
CA SER A 212 -11.05 11.42 24.66
C SER A 212 -10.90 12.93 24.41
N SER A 213 -9.78 13.37 23.88
CA SER A 213 -9.44 14.77 23.65
C SER A 213 -9.09 15.07 22.19
N SER A 214 -8.79 16.33 21.87
CA SER A 214 -8.52 16.79 20.51
C SER A 214 -7.21 16.25 19.89
N GLY A 215 -6.32 15.65 20.69
CA GLY A 215 -5.06 15.05 20.21
C GLY A 215 -5.21 13.64 19.63
N THR A 216 -6.41 13.07 19.66
CA THR A 216 -6.66 11.72 19.12
C THR A 216 -6.59 11.66 17.59
N ASP A 217 -6.23 10.48 17.08
CA ASP A 217 -6.38 10.15 15.67
C ASP A 217 -6.42 8.62 15.44
N TRP A 218 -6.69 8.23 14.20
CA TRP A 218 -6.78 6.82 13.81
C TRP A 218 -5.50 6.03 14.11
N ALA A 219 -4.31 6.62 13.91
CA ALA A 219 -3.05 5.91 14.13
C ALA A 219 -2.84 5.59 15.61
N LEU A 220 -3.15 6.54 16.49
CA LEU A 220 -3.11 6.35 17.95
C LEU A 220 -4.05 5.22 18.38
N GLU A 221 -5.34 5.30 17.96
CA GLU A 221 -6.36 4.37 18.40
C GLU A 221 -6.22 2.97 17.79
N THR A 222 -5.70 2.86 16.55
CA THR A 222 -5.67 1.59 15.82
C THR A 222 -4.28 0.95 15.79
N ILE A 223 -3.25 1.74 15.56
CA ILE A 223 -1.89 1.21 15.34
C ILE A 223 -1.09 1.22 16.66
N PHE A 224 -0.91 2.38 17.28
CA PHE A 224 -0.12 2.46 18.48
C PHE A 224 -0.70 1.63 19.62
N SER A 225 -2.03 1.63 19.80
CA SER A 225 -2.70 0.82 20.82
C SER A 225 -2.55 -0.68 20.63
N ARG A 226 -2.47 -1.14 19.38
CA ARG A 226 -2.41 -2.59 19.05
C ARG A 226 -0.99 -3.11 18.96
N TYR A 227 -0.05 -2.29 18.50
CA TYR A 227 1.33 -2.67 18.23
C TYR A 227 2.32 -2.03 19.19
N ALA A 228 2.53 -0.73 19.12
CA ALA A 228 3.59 -0.02 19.81
C ALA A 228 3.48 -0.09 21.34
N PHE A 229 2.34 0.25 21.90
CA PHE A 229 2.12 0.23 23.35
C PHE A 229 2.03 -1.19 23.95
N ARG A 230 2.06 -2.21 23.10
CA ARG A 230 2.16 -3.62 23.51
C ARG A 230 3.51 -4.23 23.19
N GLY A 231 4.45 -3.45 22.65
CA GLY A 231 5.76 -3.94 22.20
C GLY A 231 5.70 -4.99 21.07
N LYS A 232 4.62 -5.01 20.30
CA LYS A 232 4.38 -5.99 19.23
C LYS A 232 4.69 -5.35 17.87
N PHE A 233 5.94 -5.46 17.42
CA PHE A 233 6.36 -4.87 16.14
C PHE A 233 6.46 -5.89 14.98
N THR A 234 6.23 -7.17 15.27
CA THR A 234 6.27 -8.26 14.28
C THR A 234 5.13 -9.26 14.53
N PRO A 235 4.47 -9.77 13.45
CA PRO A 235 4.62 -9.31 12.08
C PRO A 235 4.08 -7.88 11.91
N PRO A 236 4.63 -7.09 10.95
CA PRO A 236 4.18 -5.71 10.74
C PRO A 236 2.82 -5.65 10.06
N SER A 237 2.01 -4.67 10.42
CA SER A 237 0.84 -4.26 9.62
C SER A 237 1.27 -3.57 8.32
N PHE A 238 2.34 -2.78 8.40
CA PHE A 238 3.08 -2.18 7.30
C PHE A 238 4.53 -1.97 7.74
N ALA A 239 5.50 -2.43 6.94
CA ALA A 239 6.91 -2.35 7.29
C ALA A 239 7.41 -0.90 7.30
N LEU A 240 8.27 -0.56 8.28
CA LEU A 240 8.84 0.77 8.43
C LEU A 240 9.63 1.21 7.20
N ALA A 241 10.35 0.29 6.54
CA ALA A 241 11.02 0.58 5.26
C ALA A 241 10.02 1.07 4.17
N GLY A 242 8.78 0.60 4.19
CA GLY A 242 7.73 1.05 3.29
C GLY A 242 7.31 2.51 3.53
N VAL A 243 7.46 3.00 4.76
CA VAL A 243 7.22 4.41 5.10
C VAL A 243 8.20 5.32 4.38
N LEU A 244 9.50 4.96 4.38
CA LEU A 244 10.54 5.74 3.68
C LEU A 244 10.25 5.83 2.19
N LYS A 245 9.81 4.73 1.57
CA LYS A 245 9.41 4.73 0.16
C LYS A 245 8.28 5.72 -0.09
N ASP A 246 7.21 5.64 0.69
CA ASP A 246 6.01 6.45 0.47
C ASP A 246 6.24 7.93 0.80
N LEU A 247 6.95 8.25 1.90
CA LEU A 247 7.38 9.61 2.20
C LEU A 247 8.36 10.14 1.16
N GLY A 248 9.29 9.30 0.68
CA GLY A 248 10.23 9.67 -0.39
C GLY A 248 9.51 10.06 -1.69
N LEU A 249 8.47 9.30 -2.08
CA LEU A 249 7.63 9.64 -3.22
C LEU A 249 6.85 10.95 -3.01
N ALA A 250 6.31 11.18 -1.80
CA ALA A 250 5.62 12.42 -1.47
C ALA A 250 6.56 13.63 -1.51
N ARG A 251 7.78 13.51 -0.95
CA ARG A 251 8.82 14.55 -0.98
C ARG A 251 9.28 14.86 -2.42
N LYS A 252 9.46 13.81 -3.24
CA LYS A 252 9.80 13.97 -4.66
C LYS A 252 8.70 14.74 -5.39
N MET A 253 7.45 14.38 -5.21
CA MET A 253 6.29 15.08 -5.78
C MET A 253 6.24 16.53 -5.31
N ALA A 254 6.44 16.81 -4.02
CA ALA A 254 6.46 18.16 -3.48
C ALA A 254 7.55 19.02 -4.11
N LYS A 255 8.76 18.46 -4.29
CA LYS A 255 9.87 19.13 -4.98
C LYS A 255 9.57 19.43 -6.44
N GLU A 256 8.92 18.50 -7.16
CA GLU A 256 8.52 18.70 -8.57
C GLU A 256 7.46 19.79 -8.72
N LEU A 257 6.64 20.02 -7.66
CA LEU A 257 5.58 21.02 -7.63
C LEU A 257 5.98 22.34 -6.92
N ASP A 258 7.23 22.46 -6.47
CA ASP A 258 7.73 23.60 -5.69
C ASP A 258 6.91 23.87 -4.40
N VAL A 259 6.52 22.79 -3.71
CA VAL A 259 5.77 22.84 -2.45
C VAL A 259 6.69 22.48 -1.28
N SER A 260 6.77 23.34 -0.27
CA SER A 260 7.51 23.06 0.96
C SER A 260 6.77 22.05 1.84
N THR A 261 7.46 20.99 2.29
CA THR A 261 6.91 19.92 3.14
C THR A 261 7.78 19.66 4.36
N VAL A 262 8.07 20.70 5.14
CA VAL A 262 9.00 20.68 6.28
C VAL A 262 8.71 19.52 7.26
N LEU A 263 7.45 19.29 7.64
CA LEU A 263 7.10 18.21 8.56
C LEU A 263 7.32 16.81 7.95
N ALA A 264 7.10 16.65 6.65
CA ALA A 264 7.40 15.40 5.97
C ALA A 264 8.90 15.14 5.88
N ASP A 265 9.71 16.18 5.69
CA ASP A 265 11.17 16.07 5.66
C ASP A 265 11.71 15.63 7.01
N LEU A 266 11.29 16.29 8.10
CA LEU A 266 11.67 15.92 9.47
C LEU A 266 11.21 14.50 9.83
N SER A 267 9.99 14.14 9.46
CA SER A 267 9.47 12.79 9.68
C SER A 267 10.26 11.75 8.89
N TYR A 268 10.59 12.03 7.63
CA TYR A 268 11.41 11.14 6.81
C TYR A 268 12.76 10.85 7.48
N GLU A 269 13.48 11.87 7.93
CA GLU A 269 14.76 11.71 8.62
C GLU A 269 14.65 10.88 9.90
N LEU A 270 13.53 11.03 10.65
CA LEU A 270 13.30 10.25 11.83
C LEU A 270 13.06 8.77 11.52
N PHE A 271 12.24 8.47 10.51
CA PHE A 271 12.02 7.10 10.04
C PHE A 271 13.29 6.48 9.43
N GLU A 272 14.10 7.26 8.71
CA GLU A 272 15.39 6.82 8.16
C GLU A 272 16.34 6.36 9.27
N LYS A 273 16.48 7.15 10.34
CA LYS A 273 17.25 6.74 11.54
C LYS A 273 16.75 5.43 12.16
N ALA A 274 15.43 5.18 12.13
CA ALA A 274 14.89 3.92 12.65
C ALA A 274 15.21 2.74 11.71
N VAL A 275 15.21 2.93 10.39
CA VAL A 275 15.67 1.89 9.44
C VAL A 275 17.15 1.60 9.63
N ASP A 276 17.99 2.62 9.75
CA ASP A 276 19.44 2.49 9.99
C ASP A 276 19.75 1.77 11.30
N ALA A 277 18.87 1.94 12.32
CA ALA A 277 18.92 1.18 13.57
C ALA A 277 18.41 -0.27 13.46
N GLY A 278 18.19 -0.79 12.24
CA GLY A 278 17.79 -2.18 11.99
C GLY A 278 16.29 -2.47 12.18
N LYS A 279 15.45 -1.44 12.23
CA LYS A 279 14.00 -1.59 12.49
C LYS A 279 13.15 -1.64 11.19
N GLY A 280 13.79 -1.69 10.02
CA GLY A 280 13.12 -1.58 8.71
C GLY A 280 12.00 -2.59 8.44
N GLU A 281 12.19 -3.83 8.91
CA GLU A 281 11.22 -4.93 8.75
C GLU A 281 10.14 -4.98 9.86
N MET A 282 10.24 -4.10 10.85
CA MET A 282 9.26 -3.97 11.93
C MET A 282 8.06 -3.14 11.46
N ASP A 283 6.95 -3.24 12.21
CA ASP A 283 5.81 -2.36 12.03
C ASP A 283 6.22 -0.88 12.14
N PHE A 284 5.66 -0.02 11.32
CA PHE A 284 6.05 1.40 11.29
C PHE A 284 5.87 2.13 12.61
N SER A 285 5.05 1.63 13.51
CA SER A 285 4.94 2.14 14.88
C SER A 285 6.19 1.88 15.73
N ALA A 286 7.15 1.06 15.24
CA ALA A 286 8.44 0.85 15.88
C ALA A 286 9.33 2.12 15.92
N ILE A 287 8.93 3.19 15.21
CA ILE A 287 9.49 4.53 15.42
C ILE A 287 9.50 4.94 16.90
N LEU A 288 8.48 4.52 17.66
CA LEU A 288 8.41 4.72 19.11
C LEU A 288 9.63 4.13 19.82
N SER A 289 10.06 2.92 19.45
CA SER A 289 11.19 2.25 20.12
C SER A 289 12.53 2.97 19.92
N LEU A 290 12.71 3.67 18.79
CA LEU A 290 13.89 4.51 18.60
C LEU A 290 13.92 5.68 19.61
N LEU A 291 12.80 6.35 19.79
CA LEU A 291 12.68 7.48 20.71
C LEU A 291 12.72 7.03 22.17
N GLU A 292 12.17 5.86 22.50
CA GLU A 292 12.32 5.23 23.83
C GLU A 292 13.79 5.00 24.20
N GLU A 293 14.57 4.45 23.27
CA GLU A 293 16.01 4.18 23.46
C GLU A 293 16.77 5.49 23.71
N GLN A 294 16.48 6.55 22.96
CA GLN A 294 17.11 7.86 23.13
C GLN A 294 16.75 8.53 24.46
N ALA A 295 15.49 8.41 24.89
CA ALA A 295 15.01 9.04 26.13
C ALA A 295 15.26 8.18 27.38
N GLY A 296 15.61 6.90 27.25
CA GLY A 296 15.77 5.96 28.35
C GLY A 296 14.47 5.67 29.09
N VAL A 297 13.35 5.53 28.37
CA VAL A 297 12.03 5.19 28.93
C VAL A 297 11.38 4.05 28.13
N LYS A 298 10.34 3.46 28.68
CA LYS A 298 9.46 2.52 28.00
C LYS A 298 8.04 3.07 27.98
N VAL A 299 7.38 3.00 26.83
CA VAL A 299 6.01 3.47 26.61
C VAL A 299 5.14 2.26 26.36
N ARG A 300 4.67 1.63 27.42
CA ARG A 300 3.88 0.39 27.36
C ARG A 300 2.65 0.49 28.25
N PHE A 301 1.59 -0.18 27.82
CA PHE A 301 0.43 -0.39 28.69
C PHE A 301 0.81 -1.29 29.88
N GLY A 302 0.34 -0.92 31.07
CA GLY A 302 0.57 -1.66 32.30
C GLY A 302 1.93 -1.45 32.95
N ASP A 303 2.79 -0.56 32.42
CA ASP A 303 4.07 -0.19 33.00
C ASP A 303 3.86 1.00 33.99
N LEU A 304 3.59 0.68 35.26
CA LEU A 304 3.82 1.53 36.44
C LEU A 304 4.25 0.65 37.61
#